data_6c38a4e73d0d3ca8df66ad10599aef1d
#
_entry.id   6c38a4e73d0d3ca8df66ad10599aef1d
#
_cell.length_a   1.000
_cell.length_b   1.000
_cell.length_c   1.000
_cell.angle_alpha   90.00
_cell.angle_beta   90.00
_cell.angle_gamma   90.00
#
_symmetry.space_group_name_H-M   'P 1'
#
loop_
_entity.id
_entity.type
_entity.pdbx_description
1 polymer ?
#
loop_
_entity_poly.entity_id
_entity_poly.type
_entity_poly.pdbx_seq_one_letter_code
_entity_poly.pdbx_strand_id
1 'polypeptide(L)'
;MTMPKEDTNTARALQGLEGSSSARLRAALTLGTSPDPRFVDKLIERCAIEPDFYVRDMLTWALTRHPASLTVPKLVDELRSERAQARSQALHTLSKIGDRRAWPAITHALLTDADDEVARSAWRAAVVLVPEGEESELAGVLATQLGRGGRETHLSLSRALIALGEVITPTLRAATADPDPRVRRHAIATERLSRDPDAGFEFAVEEAKRVVALGTTGQEE
;
A
#
# COMPACT_ATOMS: atom_id res chain seq x y z
N MET A 1 -24.40 -39.28 15.03
CA MET A 1 -23.14 -39.03 14.28
C MET A 1 -22.69 -37.62 14.68
N THR A 2 -21.79 -37.52 15.65
CA THR A 2 -21.33 -36.24 16.24
C THR A 2 -20.30 -35.64 15.28
N MET A 3 -20.62 -34.47 14.71
CA MET A 3 -19.65 -33.70 13.91
C MET A 3 -18.39 -33.45 14.73
N PRO A 4 -17.20 -33.50 14.15
CA PRO A 4 -15.96 -33.17 14.83
C PRO A 4 -16.04 -31.75 15.38
N LYS A 5 -15.51 -31.50 16.59
CA LYS A 5 -15.52 -30.17 17.26
C LYS A 5 -14.88 -29.07 16.42
N GLU A 6 -13.91 -29.40 15.57
CA GLU A 6 -13.24 -28.47 14.65
C GLU A 6 -14.21 -27.92 13.57
N ASP A 7 -15.04 -28.78 12.96
CA ASP A 7 -16.02 -28.34 11.95
C ASP A 7 -17.07 -27.39 12.53
N THR A 8 -17.45 -27.59 13.80
CA THR A 8 -18.41 -26.72 14.48
C THR A 8 -17.83 -25.34 14.80
N ASN A 9 -16.55 -25.28 15.20
CA ASN A 9 -15.85 -24.02 15.48
C ASN A 9 -15.63 -23.20 14.21
N THR A 10 -15.28 -23.86 13.16
CA THR A 10 -15.07 -23.30 11.81
C THR A 10 -16.37 -22.72 11.25
N ALA A 11 -17.46 -23.47 11.29
CA ALA A 11 -18.78 -22.98 10.85
C ALA A 11 -19.22 -21.74 11.64
N ARG A 12 -18.98 -21.72 12.95
CA ARG A 12 -19.27 -20.55 13.81
C ARG A 12 -18.38 -19.35 13.46
N ALA A 13 -17.08 -19.57 13.15
CA ALA A 13 -16.20 -18.51 12.74
C ALA A 13 -16.64 -17.89 11.40
N LEU A 14 -17.02 -18.69 10.41
CA LEU A 14 -17.56 -18.18 9.14
C LEU A 14 -18.84 -17.36 9.34
N GLN A 15 -19.77 -17.80 10.17
CA GLN A 15 -20.93 -16.99 10.55
C GLN A 15 -20.54 -15.69 11.25
N GLY A 16 -19.47 -15.73 12.07
CA GLY A 16 -18.96 -14.57 12.78
C GLY A 16 -18.49 -13.44 11.87
N LEU A 17 -18.09 -13.75 10.62
CA LEU A 17 -17.70 -12.74 9.63
C LEU A 17 -18.87 -11.82 9.21
N GLU A 18 -20.10 -12.21 9.41
CA GLU A 18 -21.28 -11.41 9.10
C GLU A 18 -21.86 -10.69 10.34
N GLY A 19 -21.24 -10.86 11.50
CA GLY A 19 -21.71 -10.31 12.77
C GLY A 19 -21.25 -8.87 13.06
N SER A 20 -21.27 -8.50 14.34
CA SER A 20 -20.72 -7.23 14.82
C SER A 20 -19.21 -7.14 14.57
N SER A 21 -18.63 -5.92 14.61
CA SER A 21 -17.18 -5.71 14.44
C SER A 21 -16.35 -6.62 15.36
N SER A 22 -16.73 -6.73 16.64
CA SER A 22 -16.08 -7.64 17.59
C SER A 22 -16.22 -9.12 17.22
N ALA A 23 -17.36 -9.52 16.62
CA ALA A 23 -17.55 -10.89 16.14
C ALA A 23 -16.68 -11.18 14.92
N ARG A 24 -16.62 -10.23 13.97
CA ARG A 24 -15.79 -10.32 12.77
C ARG A 24 -14.29 -10.38 13.10
N LEU A 25 -13.85 -9.57 14.07
CA LEU A 25 -12.47 -9.59 14.55
C LEU A 25 -12.10 -10.96 15.12
N ARG A 26 -12.94 -11.52 15.99
CA ARG A 26 -12.73 -12.86 16.56
C ARG A 26 -12.77 -13.96 15.49
N ALA A 27 -13.67 -13.81 14.51
CA ALA A 27 -13.76 -14.74 13.39
C ALA A 27 -12.47 -14.76 12.56
N ALA A 28 -11.96 -13.59 12.16
CA ALA A 28 -10.72 -13.45 11.43
C ALA A 28 -9.53 -14.06 12.21
N LEU A 29 -9.43 -13.78 13.52
CA LEU A 29 -8.42 -14.37 14.38
C LEU A 29 -8.51 -15.91 14.41
N THR A 30 -9.71 -16.46 14.55
CA THR A 30 -9.94 -17.92 14.59
C THR A 30 -9.52 -18.58 13.27
N LEU A 31 -9.94 -17.99 12.13
CA LEU A 31 -9.64 -18.51 10.80
C LEU A 31 -8.16 -18.40 10.44
N GLY A 32 -7.45 -17.38 10.94
CA GLY A 32 -6.01 -17.24 10.75
C GLY A 32 -5.19 -18.13 11.68
N THR A 33 -5.70 -18.49 12.86
CA THR A 33 -5.03 -19.39 13.81
C THR A 33 -5.05 -20.85 13.33
N SER A 34 -6.11 -21.24 12.65
CA SER A 34 -6.29 -22.57 12.04
C SER A 34 -6.56 -22.43 10.54
N PRO A 35 -5.52 -22.13 9.73
CA PRO A 35 -5.69 -21.88 8.32
C PRO A 35 -6.25 -23.07 7.57
N ASP A 36 -7.32 -22.84 6.78
CA ASP A 36 -7.90 -23.84 5.90
C ASP A 36 -8.12 -23.20 4.51
N PRO A 37 -7.67 -23.84 3.43
CA PRO A 37 -7.84 -23.35 2.06
C PRO A 37 -9.25 -22.90 1.70
N ARG A 38 -10.25 -23.52 2.29
CA ARG A 38 -11.69 -23.24 2.07
C ARG A 38 -12.10 -21.81 2.52
N PHE A 39 -11.30 -21.15 3.35
CA PHE A 39 -11.64 -19.84 3.92
C PHE A 39 -11.08 -18.67 3.12
N VAL A 40 -10.12 -18.91 2.25
CA VAL A 40 -9.39 -17.84 1.54
C VAL A 40 -10.35 -16.93 0.79
N ASP A 41 -11.29 -17.49 0.03
CA ASP A 41 -12.27 -16.71 -0.73
C ASP A 41 -13.14 -15.84 0.20
N LYS A 42 -13.61 -16.41 1.30
CA LYS A 42 -14.42 -15.67 2.29
C LYS A 42 -13.65 -14.55 3.00
N LEU A 43 -12.38 -14.77 3.29
CA LEU A 43 -11.52 -13.74 3.87
C LEU A 43 -11.29 -12.59 2.89
N ILE A 44 -11.05 -12.89 1.61
CA ILE A 44 -10.87 -11.89 0.55
C ILE A 44 -12.17 -11.11 0.32
N GLU A 45 -13.31 -11.80 0.14
CA GLU A 45 -14.63 -11.17 0.00
C GLU A 45 -14.93 -10.22 1.17
N ARG A 46 -14.61 -10.65 2.41
CA ARG A 46 -14.82 -9.80 3.58
C ARG A 46 -13.88 -8.60 3.59
N CYS A 47 -12.60 -8.75 3.27
CA CYS A 47 -11.66 -7.64 3.13
C CYS A 47 -12.17 -6.55 2.18
N ALA A 48 -12.78 -6.96 1.07
CA ALA A 48 -13.28 -6.07 0.03
C ALA A 48 -14.40 -5.11 0.49
N ILE A 49 -15.09 -5.44 1.58
CA ILE A 49 -16.26 -4.69 2.08
C ILE A 49 -16.19 -4.33 3.56
N GLU A 50 -15.15 -4.70 4.28
CA GLU A 50 -15.01 -4.47 5.72
C GLU A 50 -14.78 -2.99 6.04
N PRO A 51 -15.68 -2.31 6.76
CA PRO A 51 -15.51 -0.91 7.11
C PRO A 51 -14.52 -0.69 8.25
N ASP A 52 -14.38 -1.66 9.17
CA ASP A 52 -13.54 -1.52 10.36
C ASP A 52 -12.06 -1.80 10.05
N PHE A 53 -11.22 -0.82 10.34
CA PHE A 53 -9.78 -0.92 10.08
C PHE A 53 -9.13 -2.11 10.80
N TYR A 54 -9.45 -2.33 12.08
CA TYR A 54 -8.84 -3.41 12.87
C TYR A 54 -9.26 -4.79 12.38
N VAL A 55 -10.51 -4.89 11.92
CA VAL A 55 -11.01 -6.13 11.30
C VAL A 55 -10.28 -6.38 9.98
N ARG A 56 -10.09 -5.34 9.13
CA ARG A 56 -9.33 -5.49 7.87
C ARG A 56 -7.90 -5.95 8.13
N ASP A 57 -7.24 -5.37 9.12
CA ASP A 57 -5.86 -5.75 9.48
C ASP A 57 -5.79 -7.22 9.93
N MET A 58 -6.75 -7.67 10.73
CA MET A 58 -6.84 -9.06 11.16
C MET A 58 -7.18 -10.03 10.02
N LEU A 59 -8.05 -9.63 9.07
CA LEU A 59 -8.33 -10.39 7.86
C LEU A 59 -7.08 -10.54 6.98
N THR A 60 -6.33 -9.44 6.82
CA THR A 60 -5.03 -9.45 6.12
C THR A 60 -4.06 -10.41 6.82
N TRP A 61 -3.93 -10.32 8.15
CA TRP A 61 -3.10 -11.26 8.92
C TRP A 61 -3.55 -12.71 8.69
N ALA A 62 -4.85 -12.99 8.74
CA ALA A 62 -5.38 -14.33 8.50
C ALA A 62 -4.99 -14.84 7.09
N LEU A 63 -5.10 -14.01 6.05
CA LEU A 63 -4.69 -14.35 4.70
C LEU A 63 -3.20 -14.66 4.59
N THR A 64 -2.33 -13.94 5.31
CA THR A 64 -0.88 -14.23 5.32
C THR A 64 -0.52 -15.56 5.98
N ARG A 65 -1.44 -16.19 6.71
CA ARG A 65 -1.25 -17.52 7.31
C ARG A 65 -1.45 -18.66 6.34
N HIS A 66 -2.02 -18.39 5.17
CA HIS A 66 -2.22 -19.37 4.11
C HIS A 66 -1.01 -19.42 3.15
N PRO A 67 -0.80 -20.55 2.45
CA PRO A 67 0.25 -20.64 1.43
C PRO A 67 0.09 -19.56 0.34
N ALA A 68 1.19 -18.86 0.03
CA ALA A 68 1.19 -17.83 -1.02
C ALA A 68 0.73 -18.35 -2.39
N SER A 69 1.03 -19.61 -2.70
CA SER A 69 0.55 -20.27 -3.92
C SER A 69 -0.97 -20.33 -4.06
N LEU A 70 -1.69 -20.24 -2.96
CA LEU A 70 -3.15 -20.25 -2.92
C LEU A 70 -3.73 -18.81 -2.85
N THR A 71 -3.12 -17.93 -2.06
CA THR A 71 -3.66 -16.58 -1.82
C THR A 71 -3.28 -15.60 -2.91
N VAL A 72 -2.05 -15.64 -3.41
CA VAL A 72 -1.56 -14.66 -4.40
C VAL A 72 -2.39 -14.63 -5.68
N PRO A 73 -2.72 -15.75 -6.35
CA PRO A 73 -3.53 -15.71 -7.57
C PRO A 73 -4.89 -15.04 -7.34
N LYS A 74 -5.56 -15.36 -6.23
CA LYS A 74 -6.87 -14.81 -5.88
C LYS A 74 -6.81 -13.31 -5.56
N LEU A 75 -5.77 -12.86 -4.86
CA LEU A 75 -5.53 -11.44 -4.58
C LEU A 75 -5.19 -10.67 -5.87
N VAL A 76 -4.48 -11.28 -6.81
CA VAL A 76 -4.21 -10.69 -8.14
C VAL A 76 -5.50 -10.51 -8.94
N ASP A 77 -6.45 -11.44 -8.85
CA ASP A 77 -7.76 -11.28 -9.48
C ASP A 77 -8.53 -10.08 -8.90
N GLU A 78 -8.46 -9.85 -7.58
CA GLU A 78 -9.08 -8.70 -6.91
C GLU A 78 -8.50 -7.34 -7.32
N LEU A 79 -7.29 -7.29 -7.89
CA LEU A 79 -6.73 -6.03 -8.42
C LEU A 79 -7.53 -5.46 -9.59
N ARG A 80 -8.39 -6.26 -10.22
CA ARG A 80 -9.29 -5.85 -11.31
C ARG A 80 -10.68 -5.47 -10.82
N SER A 81 -10.94 -5.55 -9.51
CA SER A 81 -12.24 -5.23 -8.93
C SER A 81 -12.63 -3.77 -9.21
N GLU A 82 -13.88 -3.50 -9.51
CA GLU A 82 -14.41 -2.14 -9.62
C GLU A 82 -14.39 -1.39 -8.27
N ARG A 83 -14.38 -2.13 -7.15
CA ARG A 83 -14.33 -1.57 -5.81
C ARG A 83 -12.93 -1.14 -5.44
N ALA A 84 -12.72 0.15 -5.19
CA ALA A 84 -11.43 0.69 -4.75
C ALA A 84 -10.92 0.00 -3.47
N GLN A 85 -11.80 -0.27 -2.49
CA GLN A 85 -11.42 -0.97 -1.27
C GLN A 85 -10.91 -2.39 -1.56
N ALA A 86 -11.51 -3.14 -2.48
CA ALA A 86 -11.06 -4.48 -2.84
C ALA A 86 -9.63 -4.42 -3.41
N ARG A 87 -9.38 -3.53 -4.38
CA ARG A 87 -8.05 -3.31 -4.96
C ARG A 87 -7.02 -2.91 -3.90
N SER A 88 -7.36 -1.93 -3.06
CA SER A 88 -6.48 -1.43 -2.00
C SER A 88 -6.13 -2.52 -0.98
N GLN A 89 -7.10 -3.32 -0.53
CA GLN A 89 -6.85 -4.40 0.44
C GLN A 89 -6.07 -5.57 -0.18
N ALA A 90 -6.32 -5.90 -1.44
CA ALA A 90 -5.54 -6.91 -2.16
C ALA A 90 -4.07 -6.48 -2.28
N LEU A 91 -3.80 -5.25 -2.71
CA LEU A 91 -2.45 -4.66 -2.76
C LEU A 91 -1.77 -4.66 -1.38
N HIS A 92 -2.50 -4.25 -0.33
CA HIS A 92 -1.99 -4.28 1.03
C HIS A 92 -1.61 -5.70 1.46
N THR A 93 -2.48 -6.69 1.20
CA THR A 93 -2.21 -8.08 1.55
C THR A 93 -1.03 -8.66 0.75
N LEU A 94 -0.94 -8.35 -0.55
CA LEU A 94 0.21 -8.74 -1.39
C LEU A 94 1.52 -8.18 -0.87
N SER A 95 1.52 -6.92 -0.39
CA SER A 95 2.71 -6.31 0.22
C SER A 95 3.15 -7.00 1.52
N LYS A 96 2.20 -7.59 2.27
CA LYS A 96 2.48 -8.35 3.51
C LYS A 96 2.97 -9.78 3.21
N ILE A 97 2.45 -10.39 2.15
CA ILE A 97 2.91 -11.71 1.69
C ILE A 97 4.32 -11.62 1.11
N GLY A 98 4.64 -10.57 0.36
CA GLY A 98 5.97 -10.31 -0.20
C GLY A 98 6.38 -11.27 -1.32
N ASP A 99 5.45 -11.98 -1.95
CA ASP A 99 5.75 -12.92 -3.02
C ASP A 99 5.90 -12.17 -4.36
N ARG A 100 7.13 -12.08 -4.86
CA ARG A 100 7.47 -11.36 -6.10
C ARG A 100 6.76 -11.88 -7.35
N ARG A 101 6.15 -13.06 -7.32
CA ARG A 101 5.30 -13.56 -8.42
C ARG A 101 4.08 -12.67 -8.67
N ALA A 102 3.70 -11.83 -7.71
CA ALA A 102 2.65 -10.83 -7.88
C ALA A 102 3.11 -9.58 -8.65
N TRP A 103 4.41 -9.36 -8.84
CA TRP A 103 4.94 -8.15 -9.48
C TRP A 103 4.32 -7.83 -10.85
N PRO A 104 4.16 -8.78 -11.79
CA PRO A 104 3.57 -8.47 -13.10
C PRO A 104 2.12 -7.96 -13.06
N ALA A 105 1.45 -8.13 -11.92
CA ALA A 105 0.09 -7.64 -11.72
C ALA A 105 0.05 -6.20 -11.14
N ILE A 106 1.17 -5.65 -10.69
CA ILE A 106 1.29 -4.27 -10.20
C ILE A 106 1.45 -3.34 -11.41
N THR A 107 0.34 -3.00 -12.04
CA THR A 107 0.33 -2.23 -13.28
C THR A 107 0.51 -0.73 -13.05
N HIS A 108 0.93 0.00 -14.09
CA HIS A 108 0.97 1.46 -14.09
C HIS A 108 -0.40 2.07 -13.69
N ALA A 109 -1.51 1.49 -14.15
CA ALA A 109 -2.84 1.96 -13.81
C ALA A 109 -3.12 1.91 -12.30
N LEU A 110 -2.63 0.90 -11.58
CA LEU A 110 -2.73 0.82 -10.12
C LEU A 110 -1.83 1.83 -9.42
N LEU A 111 -0.61 2.04 -9.93
CA LEU A 111 0.34 3.02 -9.37
C LEU A 111 -0.14 4.47 -9.53
N THR A 112 -1.01 4.72 -10.50
CA THR A 112 -1.58 6.03 -10.82
C THR A 112 -3.11 6.07 -10.63
N ASP A 113 -3.68 5.10 -9.90
CA ASP A 113 -5.13 4.98 -9.69
C ASP A 113 -5.71 6.30 -9.15
N ALA A 114 -6.90 6.69 -9.62
CA ALA A 114 -7.55 7.92 -9.21
C ALA A 114 -7.91 7.93 -7.70
N ASP A 115 -8.15 6.75 -7.13
CA ASP A 115 -8.35 6.59 -5.68
C ASP A 115 -7.00 6.60 -4.95
N ASP A 116 -6.82 7.55 -4.04
CA ASP A 116 -5.57 7.72 -3.30
C ASP A 116 -5.22 6.51 -2.41
N GLU A 117 -6.20 5.79 -1.86
CA GLU A 117 -5.92 4.59 -1.05
C GLU A 117 -5.42 3.44 -1.91
N VAL A 118 -5.95 3.29 -3.12
CA VAL A 118 -5.46 2.29 -4.09
C VAL A 118 -4.03 2.63 -4.49
N ALA A 119 -3.77 3.86 -4.92
CA ALA A 119 -2.44 4.31 -5.33
C ALA A 119 -1.41 4.12 -4.19
N ARG A 120 -1.72 4.56 -2.97
CA ARG A 120 -0.86 4.40 -1.78
C ARG A 120 -0.56 2.93 -1.46
N SER A 121 -1.57 2.06 -1.62
CA SER A 121 -1.41 0.62 -1.42
C SER A 121 -0.58 -0.01 -2.53
N ALA A 122 -0.75 0.46 -3.78
CA ALA A 122 0.04 0.03 -4.93
C ALA A 122 1.53 0.42 -4.77
N TRP A 123 1.82 1.64 -4.31
CA TRP A 123 3.21 2.06 -4.06
C TRP A 123 3.89 1.18 -3.00
N ARG A 124 3.19 0.89 -1.89
CA ARG A 124 3.71 -0.01 -0.84
C ARG A 124 3.94 -1.43 -1.36
N ALA A 125 3.02 -1.95 -2.17
CA ALA A 125 3.17 -3.27 -2.76
C ALA A 125 4.33 -3.29 -3.78
N ALA A 126 4.42 -2.27 -4.63
CA ALA A 126 5.44 -2.17 -5.66
C ALA A 126 6.86 -2.21 -5.08
N VAL A 127 7.15 -1.41 -4.05
CA VAL A 127 8.51 -1.37 -3.46
C VAL A 127 8.92 -2.65 -2.74
N VAL A 128 7.95 -3.47 -2.31
CA VAL A 128 8.22 -4.78 -1.71
C VAL A 128 8.42 -5.86 -2.78
N LEU A 129 7.72 -5.74 -3.91
CA LEU A 129 7.61 -6.79 -4.91
C LEU A 129 8.53 -6.58 -6.11
N VAL A 130 9.04 -5.35 -6.32
CA VAL A 130 9.88 -5.01 -7.48
C VAL A 130 11.09 -5.96 -7.58
N PRO A 131 11.38 -6.52 -8.76
CA PRO A 131 12.58 -7.30 -8.98
C PRO A 131 13.83 -6.42 -8.94
N GLU A 132 14.96 -7.05 -8.63
CA GLU A 132 16.26 -6.41 -8.70
C GLU A 132 16.55 -5.92 -10.12
N GLY A 133 16.92 -4.65 -10.24
CA GLY A 133 17.23 -3.99 -11.51
C GLY A 133 16.07 -3.20 -12.11
N GLU A 134 14.82 -3.37 -11.62
CA GLU A 134 13.65 -2.61 -12.09
C GLU A 134 13.31 -1.41 -11.19
N GLU A 135 14.06 -1.19 -10.09
CA GLU A 135 13.78 -0.13 -9.11
C GLU A 135 13.86 1.28 -9.72
N SER A 136 14.78 1.50 -10.68
CA SER A 136 14.93 2.81 -11.34
C SER A 136 13.71 3.14 -12.21
N GLU A 137 13.16 2.16 -12.92
CA GLU A 137 11.94 2.35 -13.71
C GLU A 137 10.76 2.65 -12.81
N LEU A 138 10.60 1.87 -11.72
CA LEU A 138 9.57 2.11 -10.72
C LEU A 138 9.71 3.50 -10.10
N ALA A 139 10.91 3.95 -9.77
CA ALA A 139 11.16 5.30 -9.24
C ALA A 139 10.67 6.38 -10.21
N GLY A 140 10.91 6.21 -11.52
CA GLY A 140 10.40 7.11 -12.55
C GLY A 140 8.87 7.18 -12.57
N VAL A 141 8.20 6.04 -12.50
CA VAL A 141 6.72 5.98 -12.44
C VAL A 141 6.20 6.65 -11.17
N LEU A 142 6.76 6.32 -10.00
CA LEU A 142 6.35 6.93 -8.73
C LEU A 142 6.56 8.44 -8.70
N ALA A 143 7.63 8.94 -9.29
CA ALA A 143 7.91 10.37 -9.35
C ALA A 143 6.85 11.17 -10.11
N THR A 144 6.15 10.57 -11.07
CA THR A 144 5.02 11.22 -11.75
C THR A 144 3.87 11.57 -10.81
N GLN A 145 3.86 10.98 -9.61
CA GLN A 145 2.83 11.20 -8.58
C GLN A 145 3.24 12.26 -7.54
N LEU A 146 4.43 12.86 -7.68
CA LEU A 146 4.87 13.94 -6.79
C LEU A 146 3.92 15.13 -6.86
N GLY A 147 3.62 15.72 -5.71
CA GLY A 147 2.67 16.83 -5.58
C GLY A 147 1.19 16.43 -5.58
N ARG A 148 0.86 15.14 -5.78
CA ARG A 148 -0.51 14.62 -5.79
C ARG A 148 -1.07 14.49 -4.37
N GLY A 149 -2.36 14.80 -4.22
CA GLY A 149 -3.13 14.54 -2.99
C GLY A 149 -2.74 15.40 -1.80
N GLY A 150 -3.09 14.94 -0.61
CA GLY A 150 -2.80 15.60 0.65
C GLY A 150 -1.58 15.02 1.38
N ARG A 151 -1.42 15.47 2.63
CA ARG A 151 -0.28 15.11 3.50
C ARG A 151 -0.01 13.59 3.58
N GLU A 152 -1.05 12.80 3.81
CA GLU A 152 -0.91 11.34 3.95
C GLU A 152 -0.44 10.68 2.65
N THR A 153 -0.92 11.18 1.51
CA THR A 153 -0.52 10.72 0.18
C THR A 153 0.93 11.09 -0.09
N HIS A 154 1.34 12.33 0.23
CA HIS A 154 2.74 12.77 0.13
C HIS A 154 3.67 11.91 0.98
N LEU A 155 3.34 11.70 2.25
CA LEU A 155 4.17 10.89 3.15
C LEU A 155 4.27 9.43 2.66
N SER A 156 3.17 8.85 2.17
CA SER A 156 3.16 7.49 1.64
C SER A 156 4.06 7.36 0.40
N LEU A 157 4.01 8.33 -0.52
CA LEU A 157 4.85 8.36 -1.71
C LEU A 157 6.33 8.57 -1.36
N SER A 158 6.62 9.52 -0.46
CA SER A 158 8.00 9.75 0.01
C SER A 158 8.60 8.48 0.60
N ARG A 159 7.85 7.77 1.45
CA ARG A 159 8.30 6.48 2.02
C ARG A 159 8.52 5.42 0.96
N ALA A 160 7.65 5.32 -0.03
CA ALA A 160 7.79 4.38 -1.13
C ALA A 160 9.06 4.69 -1.97
N LEU A 161 9.27 5.97 -2.34
CA LEU A 161 10.47 6.38 -3.05
C LEU A 161 11.74 6.07 -2.23
N ILE A 162 11.79 6.47 -0.96
CA ILE A 162 12.95 6.24 -0.08
C ILE A 162 13.26 4.74 0.07
N ALA A 163 12.24 3.88 0.11
CA ALA A 163 12.40 2.43 0.21
C ALA A 163 13.12 1.82 -1.00
N LEU A 164 13.15 2.50 -2.16
CA LEU A 164 13.91 2.08 -3.34
C LEU A 164 15.42 2.36 -3.22
N GLY A 165 15.86 3.12 -2.19
CA GLY A 165 17.26 3.41 -1.96
C GLY A 165 17.82 4.50 -2.89
N GLU A 166 19.11 4.43 -3.18
CA GLU A 166 19.84 5.50 -3.90
C GLU A 166 19.42 5.71 -5.36
N VAL A 167 18.75 4.72 -5.96
CA VAL A 167 18.26 4.81 -7.36
C VAL A 167 17.30 5.97 -7.60
N ILE A 168 16.67 6.50 -6.53
CA ILE A 168 15.75 7.65 -6.63
C ILE A 168 16.48 9.00 -6.82
N THR A 169 17.78 9.08 -6.55
CA THR A 169 18.51 10.35 -6.50
C THR A 169 18.44 11.15 -7.81
N PRO A 170 18.67 10.55 -9.00
CA PRO A 170 18.54 11.30 -10.26
C PRO A 170 17.10 11.81 -10.49
N THR A 171 16.11 10.97 -10.18
CA THR A 171 14.70 11.28 -10.37
C THR A 171 14.23 12.41 -9.45
N LEU A 172 14.61 12.38 -8.16
CA LEU A 172 14.28 13.45 -7.22
C LEU A 172 14.98 14.75 -7.61
N ARG A 173 16.25 14.70 -8.01
CA ARG A 173 16.98 15.89 -8.48
C ARG A 173 16.29 16.54 -9.67
N ALA A 174 15.82 15.77 -10.64
CA ALA A 174 15.05 16.31 -11.75
C ALA A 174 13.75 16.98 -11.27
N ALA A 175 13.03 16.34 -10.35
CA ALA A 175 11.77 16.84 -9.81
C ALA A 175 11.94 18.10 -8.93
N THR A 176 13.13 18.37 -8.37
CA THR A 176 13.40 19.64 -7.66
C THR A 176 13.45 20.84 -8.58
N ALA A 177 13.59 20.64 -9.88
CA ALA A 177 13.57 21.69 -10.92
C ALA A 177 12.25 21.73 -11.71
N ASP A 178 11.24 20.94 -11.31
CA ASP A 178 9.94 20.87 -11.99
C ASP A 178 9.22 22.24 -12.00
N PRO A 179 8.53 22.63 -13.08
CA PRO A 179 7.78 23.89 -13.15
C PRO A 179 6.64 23.97 -12.12
N ASP A 180 6.01 22.85 -11.72
CA ASP A 180 4.97 22.83 -10.67
C ASP A 180 5.60 22.97 -9.26
N PRO A 181 5.30 24.04 -8.53
CA PRO A 181 5.83 24.24 -7.18
C PRO A 181 5.39 23.17 -6.16
N ARG A 182 4.28 22.44 -6.43
CA ARG A 182 3.84 21.33 -5.57
C ARG A 182 4.78 20.13 -5.75
N VAL A 183 5.15 19.82 -7.00
CA VAL A 183 6.11 18.76 -7.32
C VAL A 183 7.46 19.08 -6.71
N ARG A 184 8.00 20.31 -6.92
CA ARG A 184 9.27 20.74 -6.33
C ARG A 184 9.29 20.60 -4.82
N ARG A 185 8.27 21.11 -4.12
CA ARG A 185 8.20 21.02 -2.65
C ARG A 185 8.19 19.59 -2.15
N HIS A 186 7.42 18.71 -2.82
CA HIS A 186 7.35 17.30 -2.45
C HIS A 186 8.67 16.59 -2.70
N ALA A 187 9.33 16.83 -3.85
CA ALA A 187 10.65 16.28 -4.16
C ALA A 187 11.71 16.70 -3.14
N ILE A 188 11.80 18.01 -2.82
CA ILE A 188 12.72 18.54 -1.82
C ILE A 188 12.47 17.94 -0.43
N ALA A 189 11.18 17.83 -0.03
CA ALA A 189 10.82 17.23 1.26
C ALA A 189 11.22 15.74 1.31
N THR A 190 11.02 15.00 0.21
CA THR A 190 11.39 13.59 0.10
C THR A 190 12.91 13.42 0.16
N GLU A 191 13.67 14.26 -0.54
CA GLU A 191 15.14 14.24 -0.52
C GLU A 191 15.70 14.51 0.88
N ARG A 192 15.11 15.46 1.61
CA ARG A 192 15.51 15.76 3.00
C ARG A 192 15.19 14.62 3.94
N LEU A 193 13.98 14.06 3.83
CA LEU A 193 13.58 12.91 4.64
C LEU A 193 14.46 11.68 4.37
N SER A 194 14.97 11.53 3.15
CA SER A 194 15.92 10.47 2.79
C SER A 194 17.28 10.64 3.47
N ARG A 195 17.74 11.90 3.63
CA ARG A 195 19.03 12.22 4.28
C ARG A 195 18.95 12.22 5.80
N ASP A 196 17.80 12.63 6.35
CA ASP A 196 17.56 12.72 7.79
C ASP A 196 16.15 12.21 8.12
N PRO A 197 16.00 10.88 8.30
CA PRO A 197 14.73 10.27 8.65
C PRO A 197 14.16 10.72 10.00
N ASP A 198 15.03 11.17 10.92
CA ASP A 198 14.65 11.59 12.26
C ASP A 198 14.11 13.03 12.30
N ALA A 199 14.41 13.85 11.29
CA ALA A 199 13.90 15.22 11.19
C ALA A 199 12.37 15.30 11.08
N GLY A 200 11.70 14.21 10.73
CA GLY A 200 10.27 14.13 10.54
C GLY A 200 9.76 14.81 9.27
N PHE A 201 8.67 14.29 8.73
CA PHE A 201 8.11 14.75 7.46
C PHE A 201 7.62 16.21 7.51
N GLU A 202 7.04 16.65 8.62
CA GLU A 202 6.57 18.03 8.79
C GLU A 202 7.70 19.05 8.69
N PHE A 203 8.81 18.79 9.35
CA PHE A 203 10.00 19.64 9.27
C PHE A 203 10.54 19.70 7.83
N ALA A 204 10.63 18.55 7.15
CA ALA A 204 11.07 18.48 5.76
C ALA A 204 10.16 19.28 4.81
N VAL A 205 8.84 19.25 5.02
CA VAL A 205 7.85 20.02 4.24
C VAL A 205 7.99 21.52 4.49
N GLU A 206 8.11 21.98 5.74
CA GLU A 206 8.25 23.42 6.05
C GLU A 206 9.56 23.99 5.48
N GLU A 207 10.61 23.23 5.55
CA GLU A 207 11.89 23.62 4.95
C GLU A 207 11.82 23.66 3.41
N ALA A 208 11.14 22.69 2.77
CA ALA A 208 10.94 22.69 1.33
C ALA A 208 10.09 23.89 0.87
N LYS A 209 9.08 24.31 1.64
CA LYS A 209 8.31 25.54 1.38
C LYS A 209 9.21 26.77 1.35
N ARG A 210 10.15 26.89 2.30
CA ARG A 210 11.11 28.02 2.35
C ARG A 210 12.01 28.04 1.12
N VAL A 211 12.55 26.89 0.73
CA VAL A 211 13.44 26.80 -0.45
C VAL A 211 12.72 27.21 -1.73
N VAL A 212 11.50 26.74 -1.93
CA VAL A 212 10.70 27.09 -3.11
C VAL A 212 10.33 28.58 -3.12
N ALA A 213 9.98 29.16 -1.97
CA ALA A 213 9.66 30.59 -1.86
C ALA A 213 10.87 31.48 -2.18
N LEU A 214 12.06 31.13 -1.71
CA LEU A 214 13.29 31.88 -1.98
C LEU A 214 13.74 31.77 -3.44
N GLY A 215 13.50 30.62 -4.09
CA GLY A 215 13.85 30.43 -5.51
C GLY A 215 12.95 31.21 -6.48
N THR A 216 11.73 31.57 -6.08
CA THR A 216 10.82 32.42 -6.87
C THR A 216 11.16 33.89 -6.79
N THR A 217 11.86 34.37 -5.74
CA THR A 217 12.25 35.78 -5.60
C THR A 217 13.50 36.15 -6.43
N GLY A 218 14.24 35.17 -6.97
CA GLY A 218 15.44 35.39 -7.77
C GLY A 218 15.22 35.42 -9.28
N GLN A 219 13.99 35.30 -9.78
CA GLN A 219 13.66 35.31 -11.21
C GLN A 219 12.95 36.60 -11.70
N GLU A 220 12.80 37.61 -10.81
CA GLU A 220 12.15 38.89 -11.13
C GLU A 220 13.16 40.06 -11.27
N GLU A 221 14.44 39.78 -11.56
CA GLU A 221 15.42 40.81 -11.93
C GLU A 221 15.90 40.67 -13.36
#